data_1d704f95be36578e682eacd7600a4a77
#
_entry.id   1d704f95be36578e682eacd7600a4a77
#
_cell.length_a   1.000
_cell.length_b   1.000
_cell.length_c   1.000
_cell.angle_alpha   90.00
_cell.angle_beta   90.00
_cell.angle_gamma   90.00
#
_symmetry.space_group_name_H-M   'P 1'
#
loop_
_entity.id
_entity.type
_entity.pdbx_description
1 polymer ?
#
loop_
_entity_poly.entity_id
_entity_poly.type
_entity_poly.pdbx_seq_one_letter_code
_entity_poly.pdbx_strand_id
1 'polypeptide(L)'
;MKQRLADYVADFLAAHGVTDVFSVVGGGAMHLNDALGHHPALHVTYNHHEQASAIAAEAYARIDNKIAALCVTTGPGGTNALTGVVGGWLDSIPMFVISGQVRYDTTARYAAQFTDGLPLRAVGDQEYDITKSVAPMTKYATMLEDPNQIRYVLEKAWHLATTGRPGPVWIDIPVNYQGGYIETDSLPGYDPAQDDARLPPPVDDATVQMVLEKIRNAKRPVFHAGYGIRLSGGYAAFRAVAEKLNIPIVTYWNAVDLIEDENPLYCGRAGNMGDRPGNWAIQNADLILAVGTRISIRQVGYNWKTWARAAEVIMVDIDR
;
A
#
# COMPACT_ATOMS: atom_id res chain seq x y z
N MET A 1 -2.51 -9.52 30.40
CA MET A 1 -4.00 -9.51 30.47
C MET A 1 -4.53 -10.52 29.45
N LYS A 2 -5.57 -11.29 29.83
CA LYS A 2 -6.13 -12.31 28.93
C LYS A 2 -7.17 -11.72 27.99
N GLN A 3 -7.02 -11.89 26.67
CA GLN A 3 -7.91 -11.31 25.65
C GLN A 3 -8.11 -12.31 24.52
N ARG A 4 -9.28 -12.29 23.86
CA ARG A 4 -9.51 -13.07 22.62
C ARG A 4 -8.67 -12.48 21.49
N LEU A 5 -8.00 -13.34 20.70
CA LEU A 5 -7.08 -12.89 19.66
C LEU A 5 -7.78 -11.99 18.60
N ALA A 6 -9.01 -12.33 18.21
CA ALA A 6 -9.76 -11.49 17.26
C ALA A 6 -10.03 -10.08 17.78
N ASP A 7 -10.33 -9.93 19.09
CA ASP A 7 -10.53 -8.62 19.73
C ASP A 7 -9.21 -7.83 19.76
N TYR A 8 -8.09 -8.50 20.04
CA TYR A 8 -6.76 -7.89 19.98
C TYR A 8 -6.43 -7.36 18.59
N VAL A 9 -6.81 -8.06 17.52
CA VAL A 9 -6.66 -7.58 16.13
C VAL A 9 -7.49 -6.33 15.88
N ALA A 10 -8.75 -6.29 16.34
CA ALA A 10 -9.61 -5.12 16.20
C ALA A 10 -9.07 -3.91 16.96
N ASP A 11 -8.65 -4.10 18.21
CA ASP A 11 -8.01 -3.07 19.04
C ASP A 11 -6.73 -2.53 18.37
N PHE A 12 -5.89 -3.41 17.80
CA PHE A 12 -4.68 -3.03 17.08
C PHE A 12 -4.99 -2.10 15.91
N LEU A 13 -5.94 -2.46 15.06
CA LEU A 13 -6.35 -1.64 13.92
C LEU A 13 -6.85 -0.26 14.37
N ALA A 14 -7.74 -0.22 15.36
CA ALA A 14 -8.27 1.02 15.91
C ALA A 14 -7.18 1.90 16.52
N ALA A 15 -6.25 1.32 17.29
CA ALA A 15 -5.12 2.03 17.89
C ALA A 15 -4.16 2.64 16.87
N HIS A 16 -4.10 2.08 15.66
CA HIS A 16 -3.31 2.59 14.54
C HIS A 16 -4.10 3.56 13.62
N GLY A 17 -5.29 3.99 14.03
CA GLY A 17 -6.08 4.99 13.32
C GLY A 17 -6.90 4.46 12.14
N VAL A 18 -7.05 3.14 12.02
CA VAL A 18 -8.04 2.55 11.10
C VAL A 18 -9.43 2.84 11.64
N THR A 19 -10.28 3.44 10.83
CA THR A 19 -11.68 3.73 11.15
C THR A 19 -12.64 2.88 10.33
N ASP A 20 -12.22 2.44 9.16
CA ASP A 20 -13.08 1.74 8.20
C ASP A 20 -12.51 0.38 7.81
N VAL A 21 -13.38 -0.61 7.80
CA VAL A 21 -13.10 -2.00 7.41
C VAL A 21 -14.07 -2.40 6.32
N PHE A 22 -13.57 -2.92 5.22
CA PHE A 22 -14.38 -3.48 4.15
C PHE A 22 -14.36 -5.01 4.26
N SER A 23 -15.50 -5.66 4.15
CA SER A 23 -15.58 -7.10 4.41
C SER A 23 -16.64 -7.81 3.60
N VAL A 24 -16.48 -9.11 3.48
CA VAL A 24 -17.53 -10.08 3.17
C VAL A 24 -17.48 -11.16 4.25
N VAL A 25 -18.60 -11.44 4.88
CA VAL A 25 -18.65 -12.42 5.97
C VAL A 25 -18.40 -13.85 5.48
N GLY A 26 -17.80 -14.67 6.33
CA GLY A 26 -17.58 -16.08 6.02
C GLY A 26 -17.09 -16.89 7.21
N GLY A 27 -17.32 -18.21 7.19
CA GLY A 27 -17.05 -19.10 8.32
C GLY A 27 -15.61 -19.10 8.79
N GLY A 28 -14.63 -19.03 7.88
CA GLY A 28 -13.23 -18.99 8.25
C GLY A 28 -12.77 -17.69 8.92
N ALA A 29 -13.55 -16.60 8.82
CA ALA A 29 -13.30 -15.31 9.44
C ALA A 29 -14.34 -14.94 10.51
N MET A 30 -15.10 -15.89 11.05
CA MET A 30 -16.26 -15.60 11.89
C MET A 30 -15.93 -14.79 13.14
N HIS A 31 -14.84 -15.10 13.81
CA HIS A 31 -14.45 -14.38 15.03
C HIS A 31 -13.83 -13.01 14.72
N LEU A 32 -13.15 -12.87 13.56
CA LEU A 32 -12.67 -11.57 13.08
C LEU A 32 -13.85 -10.67 12.72
N ASN A 33 -14.82 -11.16 11.96
CA ASN A 33 -16.01 -10.40 11.61
C ASN A 33 -16.81 -9.97 12.86
N ASP A 34 -16.92 -10.84 13.86
CA ASP A 34 -17.56 -10.53 15.15
C ASP A 34 -16.80 -9.42 15.87
N ALA A 35 -15.49 -9.56 16.04
CA ALA A 35 -14.67 -8.58 16.74
C ALA A 35 -14.67 -7.21 16.05
N LEU A 36 -14.47 -7.18 14.74
CA LEU A 36 -14.44 -5.95 13.93
C LEU A 36 -15.82 -5.26 13.94
N GLY A 37 -16.90 -6.03 13.78
CA GLY A 37 -18.27 -5.51 13.71
C GLY A 37 -18.78 -4.96 15.04
N HIS A 38 -18.26 -5.43 16.18
CA HIS A 38 -18.63 -4.95 17.51
C HIS A 38 -17.67 -3.90 18.09
N HIS A 39 -16.54 -3.64 17.44
CA HIS A 39 -15.57 -2.68 17.96
C HIS A 39 -16.08 -1.23 17.81
N PRO A 40 -16.17 -0.44 18.90
CA PRO A 40 -16.86 0.86 18.90
C PRO A 40 -16.19 1.94 18.03
N ALA A 41 -14.91 1.80 17.70
CA ALA A 41 -14.15 2.74 16.88
C ALA A 41 -14.02 2.30 15.42
N LEU A 42 -14.56 1.15 15.02
CA LEU A 42 -14.48 0.64 13.65
C LEU A 42 -15.85 0.67 12.98
N HIS A 43 -15.88 1.18 11.77
CA HIS A 43 -17.06 1.10 10.89
C HIS A 43 -16.82 0.00 9.84
N VAL A 44 -17.65 -1.05 9.86
CA VAL A 44 -17.51 -2.18 8.93
C VAL A 44 -18.56 -2.08 7.82
N THR A 45 -18.08 -1.98 6.58
CA THR A 45 -18.92 -2.06 5.38
C THR A 45 -18.89 -3.47 4.82
N TYR A 46 -20.02 -4.15 4.86
CA TYR A 46 -20.18 -5.49 4.28
C TYR A 46 -20.65 -5.40 2.82
N ASN A 47 -19.79 -5.82 1.92
CA ASN A 47 -20.08 -5.87 0.49
C ASN A 47 -20.61 -7.26 0.08
N HIS A 48 -21.02 -7.39 -1.19
CA HIS A 48 -21.50 -8.65 -1.75
C HIS A 48 -20.42 -9.44 -2.52
N HIS A 49 -19.20 -8.87 -2.62
CA HIS A 49 -18.08 -9.51 -3.31
C HIS A 49 -16.75 -8.95 -2.79
N GLU A 50 -15.78 -9.81 -2.55
CA GLU A 50 -14.49 -9.45 -1.95
C GLU A 50 -13.66 -8.54 -2.86
N GLN A 51 -13.79 -8.67 -4.17
CA GLN A 51 -13.15 -7.73 -5.10
C GLN A 51 -13.67 -6.31 -4.89
N ALA A 52 -14.96 -6.13 -4.67
CA ALA A 52 -15.54 -4.82 -4.36
C ALA A 52 -15.00 -4.28 -3.04
N SER A 53 -14.89 -5.12 -2.00
CA SER A 53 -14.30 -4.75 -0.71
C SER A 53 -12.83 -4.33 -0.85
N ALA A 54 -12.05 -5.06 -1.63
CA ALA A 54 -10.64 -4.76 -1.85
C ALA A 54 -10.44 -3.45 -2.63
N ILE A 55 -11.25 -3.21 -3.68
CA ILE A 55 -11.22 -1.96 -4.45
C ILE A 55 -11.70 -0.78 -3.59
N ALA A 56 -12.70 -0.99 -2.72
CA ALA A 56 -13.16 0.04 -1.80
C ALA A 56 -12.08 0.43 -0.78
N ALA A 57 -11.38 -0.56 -0.19
CA ALA A 57 -10.27 -0.31 0.72
C ALA A 57 -9.11 0.44 0.05
N GLU A 58 -8.78 0.07 -1.20
CA GLU A 58 -7.77 0.74 -2.00
C GLU A 58 -8.17 2.19 -2.31
N ALA A 59 -9.41 2.42 -2.77
CA ALA A 59 -9.92 3.75 -3.08
C ALA A 59 -9.99 4.65 -1.84
N TYR A 60 -10.41 4.10 -0.70
CA TYR A 60 -10.42 4.81 0.58
C TYR A 60 -9.02 5.32 0.95
N ALA A 61 -8.00 4.47 0.84
CA ALA A 61 -6.63 4.84 1.14
C ALA A 61 -6.09 5.94 0.20
N ARG A 62 -6.55 5.99 -1.05
CA ARG A 62 -6.17 7.05 -2.00
C ARG A 62 -6.71 8.41 -1.61
N ILE A 63 -7.93 8.49 -1.12
CA ILE A 63 -8.61 9.76 -0.85
C ILE A 63 -8.13 10.36 0.46
N ASP A 64 -8.14 9.58 1.52
CA ASP A 64 -7.84 10.06 2.88
C ASP A 64 -6.36 9.93 3.26
N ASN A 65 -5.56 9.27 2.43
CA ASN A 65 -4.18 8.90 2.75
C ASN A 65 -4.09 8.09 4.07
N LYS A 66 -5.15 7.33 4.37
CA LYS A 66 -5.29 6.48 5.55
C LYS A 66 -5.46 5.03 5.11
N ILE A 67 -4.96 4.11 5.92
CA ILE A 67 -5.18 2.70 5.66
C ILE A 67 -6.60 2.32 6.06
N ALA A 68 -7.35 1.70 5.13
CA ALA A 68 -8.53 0.90 5.45
C ALA A 68 -8.13 -0.57 5.59
N ALA A 69 -8.80 -1.30 6.47
CA ALA A 69 -8.62 -2.73 6.56
C ALA A 69 -9.57 -3.48 5.61
N LEU A 70 -9.10 -4.61 5.09
CA LEU A 70 -9.90 -5.56 4.34
C LEU A 70 -9.95 -6.87 5.12
N CYS A 71 -11.16 -7.37 5.44
CA CYS A 71 -11.33 -8.67 6.06
C CYS A 71 -12.10 -9.61 5.13
N VAL A 72 -11.50 -10.75 4.80
CA VAL A 72 -12.07 -11.78 3.91
C VAL A 72 -11.99 -13.17 4.55
N THR A 73 -12.76 -14.12 4.03
CA THR A 73 -12.72 -15.49 4.55
C THR A 73 -11.75 -16.39 3.82
N THR A 74 -11.73 -17.65 4.20
CA THR A 74 -10.87 -18.74 3.68
C THR A 74 -11.05 -18.95 2.17
N GLY A 75 -9.99 -19.35 1.50
CA GLY A 75 -10.00 -19.86 0.12
C GLY A 75 -10.58 -18.87 -0.89
N PRO A 76 -11.79 -19.13 -1.44
CA PRO A 76 -12.42 -18.27 -2.44
C PRO A 76 -12.56 -16.81 -2.00
N GLY A 77 -12.79 -16.55 -0.70
CA GLY A 77 -12.84 -15.20 -0.16
C GLY A 77 -11.54 -14.45 -0.35
N GLY A 78 -10.41 -15.09 -0.04
CA GLY A 78 -9.09 -14.53 -0.29
C GLY A 78 -8.81 -14.34 -1.78
N THR A 79 -9.04 -15.36 -2.61
CA THR A 79 -8.74 -15.29 -4.05
C THR A 79 -9.59 -14.27 -4.80
N ASN A 80 -10.83 -14.03 -4.38
CA ASN A 80 -11.69 -13.00 -4.96
C ASN A 80 -11.16 -11.57 -4.71
N ALA A 81 -10.41 -11.34 -3.65
CA ALA A 81 -9.86 -10.01 -3.32
C ALA A 81 -8.63 -9.63 -4.15
N LEU A 82 -7.97 -10.57 -4.83
CA LEU A 82 -6.67 -10.38 -5.49
C LEU A 82 -6.65 -9.20 -6.45
N THR A 83 -7.71 -8.99 -7.23
CA THR A 83 -7.78 -7.90 -8.22
C THR A 83 -7.62 -6.52 -7.57
N GLY A 84 -8.28 -6.27 -6.44
CA GLY A 84 -8.13 -4.99 -5.72
C GLY A 84 -6.77 -4.86 -5.05
N VAL A 85 -6.25 -5.96 -4.50
CA VAL A 85 -4.93 -5.95 -3.84
C VAL A 85 -3.80 -5.70 -4.85
N VAL A 86 -3.85 -6.32 -6.04
CA VAL A 86 -2.85 -6.03 -7.08
C VAL A 86 -2.94 -4.59 -7.59
N GLY A 87 -4.13 -4.00 -7.61
CA GLY A 87 -4.31 -2.57 -7.89
C GLY A 87 -3.56 -1.70 -6.90
N GLY A 88 -3.74 -1.95 -5.61
CA GLY A 88 -3.01 -1.29 -4.53
C GLY A 88 -1.49 -1.48 -4.63
N TRP A 89 -1.04 -2.69 -4.94
CA TRP A 89 0.38 -3.00 -5.16
C TRP A 89 1.01 -2.18 -6.28
N LEU A 90 0.35 -2.13 -7.43
CA LEU A 90 0.87 -1.43 -8.61
C LEU A 90 0.99 0.08 -8.39
N ASP A 91 0.11 0.67 -7.59
CA ASP A 91 0.10 2.11 -7.32
C ASP A 91 0.67 2.48 -5.94
N SER A 92 1.25 1.49 -5.23
CA SER A 92 1.91 1.71 -3.92
C SER A 92 0.93 2.17 -2.83
N ILE A 93 -0.30 1.70 -2.87
CA ILE A 93 -1.33 2.04 -1.90
C ILE A 93 -1.23 1.10 -0.69
N PRO A 94 -1.07 1.60 0.53
CA PRO A 94 -1.06 0.76 1.71
C PRO A 94 -2.43 0.16 1.97
N MET A 95 -2.50 -1.15 2.10
CA MET A 95 -3.72 -1.90 2.43
C MET A 95 -3.40 -2.92 3.52
N PHE A 96 -4.23 -3.01 4.54
CA PHE A 96 -4.08 -4.00 5.60
C PHE A 96 -5.10 -5.11 5.41
N VAL A 97 -4.67 -6.22 4.81
CA VAL A 97 -5.55 -7.35 4.48
C VAL A 97 -5.43 -8.44 5.53
N ILE A 98 -6.57 -8.86 6.03
CA ILE A 98 -6.69 -9.98 6.97
C ILE A 98 -7.62 -11.01 6.35
N SER A 99 -7.16 -12.25 6.23
CA SER A 99 -8.02 -13.37 5.86
C SER A 99 -8.20 -14.34 7.01
N GLY A 100 -9.37 -14.91 7.09
CA GLY A 100 -9.59 -16.07 7.93
C GLY A 100 -9.16 -17.34 7.23
N GLN A 101 -8.79 -18.36 8.00
CA GLN A 101 -8.35 -19.67 7.52
C GLN A 101 -9.11 -20.78 8.27
N VAL A 102 -9.12 -21.99 7.73
CA VAL A 102 -9.55 -23.18 8.47
C VAL A 102 -8.73 -23.34 9.75
N ARG A 103 -9.07 -24.26 10.62
CA ARG A 103 -8.26 -24.55 11.81
C ARG A 103 -6.82 -24.85 11.38
N TYR A 104 -5.85 -24.36 12.13
CA TYR A 104 -4.41 -24.57 11.80
C TYR A 104 -4.05 -26.04 11.66
N ASP A 105 -4.53 -26.87 12.58
CA ASP A 105 -4.31 -28.32 12.59
C ASP A 105 -5.01 -29.09 11.45
N THR A 106 -5.81 -28.41 10.65
CA THR A 106 -6.44 -28.95 9.42
C THR A 106 -5.91 -28.31 8.16
N THR A 107 -4.75 -27.64 8.22
CA THR A 107 -4.08 -27.09 7.03
C THR A 107 -3.07 -28.09 6.45
N ALA A 108 -2.86 -28.03 5.14
CA ALA A 108 -1.81 -28.79 4.47
C ALA A 108 -0.43 -28.41 5.00
N ARG A 109 -0.25 -27.12 5.42
CA ARG A 109 0.98 -26.63 6.04
C ARG A 109 1.29 -27.33 7.35
N TYR A 110 0.29 -27.52 8.21
CA TYR A 110 0.44 -28.29 9.45
C TYR A 110 0.66 -29.78 9.15
N ALA A 111 -0.12 -30.36 8.23
CA ALA A 111 -0.05 -31.76 7.88
C ALA A 111 1.31 -32.16 7.26
N ALA A 112 2.01 -31.23 6.62
CA ALA A 112 3.35 -31.47 6.04
C ALA A 112 4.37 -31.94 7.09
N GLN A 113 4.17 -31.65 8.37
CA GLN A 113 5.01 -32.12 9.47
C GLN A 113 4.92 -33.63 9.69
N PHE A 114 3.87 -34.27 9.18
CA PHE A 114 3.59 -35.70 9.36
C PHE A 114 3.65 -36.49 8.06
N THR A 115 4.01 -35.87 6.95
CA THR A 115 4.03 -36.48 5.61
C THR A 115 5.43 -36.49 4.99
N ASP A 116 6.47 -36.42 5.80
CA ASP A 116 7.87 -36.34 5.35
C ASP A 116 8.11 -35.25 4.31
N GLY A 117 7.37 -34.15 4.45
CA GLY A 117 7.43 -33.00 3.52
C GLY A 117 6.70 -33.22 2.19
N LEU A 118 5.94 -34.29 2.02
CA LEU A 118 5.11 -34.49 0.81
C LEU A 118 4.03 -33.38 0.76
N PRO A 119 3.95 -32.62 -0.35
CA PRO A 119 3.00 -31.54 -0.46
C PRO A 119 1.58 -32.10 -0.63
N LEU A 120 0.73 -31.85 0.35
CA LEU A 120 -0.72 -32.05 0.20
C LEU A 120 -1.32 -30.83 -0.50
N ARG A 121 -2.35 -31.05 -1.33
CA ARG A 121 -3.06 -29.97 -2.00
C ARG A 121 -3.92 -29.17 -1.02
N ALA A 122 -4.67 -29.86 -0.16
CA ALA A 122 -5.53 -29.33 0.89
C ALA A 122 -5.84 -30.44 1.88
N VAL A 123 -6.21 -30.09 3.11
CA VAL A 123 -6.70 -30.98 4.16
C VAL A 123 -8.09 -30.52 4.62
N GLY A 124 -8.23 -29.22 4.96
CA GLY A 124 -9.49 -28.63 5.36
C GLY A 124 -10.41 -28.33 4.18
N ASP A 125 -11.71 -28.22 4.46
CA ASP A 125 -12.68 -27.81 3.45
C ASP A 125 -12.48 -26.34 3.07
N GLN A 126 -12.39 -26.05 1.76
CA GLN A 126 -12.05 -24.72 1.21
C GLN A 126 -10.67 -24.19 1.64
N GLU A 127 -9.83 -25.01 2.23
CA GLU A 127 -8.47 -24.61 2.58
C GLU A 127 -7.69 -24.22 1.33
N TYR A 128 -7.05 -23.07 1.43
CA TYR A 128 -6.10 -22.60 0.43
C TYR A 128 -5.02 -21.74 1.09
N ASP A 129 -3.75 -22.05 0.83
CA ASP A 129 -2.64 -21.23 1.33
C ASP A 129 -2.54 -19.95 0.49
N ILE A 130 -3.35 -18.96 0.83
CA ILE A 130 -3.43 -17.68 0.12
C ILE A 130 -2.10 -16.92 0.15
N THR A 131 -1.27 -17.15 1.17
CA THR A 131 0.00 -16.42 1.32
C THR A 131 0.93 -16.64 0.12
N LYS A 132 0.90 -17.82 -0.49
CA LYS A 132 1.68 -18.13 -1.70
C LYS A 132 1.21 -17.36 -2.93
N SER A 133 -0.08 -17.09 -3.04
CA SER A 133 -0.64 -16.35 -4.17
C SER A 133 -0.44 -14.85 -4.04
N VAL A 134 -0.45 -14.31 -2.82
CA VAL A 134 -0.35 -12.87 -2.59
C VAL A 134 1.08 -12.40 -2.34
N ALA A 135 2.03 -13.28 -2.11
CA ALA A 135 3.43 -12.93 -1.88
C ALA A 135 4.02 -11.97 -2.95
N PRO A 136 3.77 -12.15 -4.27
CA PRO A 136 4.33 -11.26 -5.29
C PRO A 136 3.61 -9.91 -5.39
N MET A 137 2.49 -9.72 -4.71
CA MET A 137 1.69 -8.48 -4.73
C MET A 137 1.48 -7.88 -3.33
N THR A 138 2.33 -8.25 -2.38
CA THR A 138 2.31 -7.70 -1.01
C THR A 138 3.73 -7.48 -0.51
N LYS A 139 3.90 -6.55 0.41
CA LYS A 139 5.18 -6.32 1.09
C LYS A 139 5.47 -7.36 2.17
N TYR A 140 4.40 -7.96 2.70
CA TYR A 140 4.46 -9.01 3.70
C TYR A 140 3.21 -9.87 3.59
N ALA A 141 3.40 -11.17 3.50
CA ALA A 141 2.32 -12.15 3.51
C ALA A 141 2.69 -13.30 4.45
N THR A 142 1.83 -13.58 5.42
CA THR A 142 2.08 -14.67 6.38
C THR A 142 0.79 -15.31 6.87
N MET A 143 0.83 -16.61 7.15
CA MET A 143 -0.15 -17.29 7.97
C MET A 143 0.34 -17.26 9.42
N LEU A 144 -0.55 -16.96 10.36
CA LEU A 144 -0.25 -17.03 11.78
C LEU A 144 -0.18 -18.50 12.20
N GLU A 145 1.02 -18.99 12.50
CA GLU A 145 1.27 -20.39 12.88
C GLU A 145 1.32 -20.58 14.40
N ASP A 146 1.61 -19.52 15.15
CA ASP A 146 1.58 -19.47 16.63
C ASP A 146 0.77 -18.23 17.06
N PRO A 147 -0.34 -18.39 17.79
CA PRO A 147 -1.15 -17.27 18.26
C PRO A 147 -0.38 -16.26 19.13
N ASN A 148 0.71 -16.69 19.80
CA ASN A 148 1.54 -15.81 20.61
C ASN A 148 2.41 -14.85 19.75
N GLN A 149 2.52 -15.08 18.45
CA GLN A 149 3.23 -14.20 17.53
C GLN A 149 2.34 -13.08 16.97
N ILE A 150 1.07 -13.00 17.36
CA ILE A 150 0.12 -12.06 16.74
C ILE A 150 0.58 -10.61 16.84
N ARG A 151 1.13 -10.17 17.97
CA ARG A 151 1.66 -8.81 18.14
C ARG A 151 2.79 -8.53 17.15
N TYR A 152 3.78 -9.41 17.10
CA TYR A 152 4.92 -9.29 16.18
C TYR A 152 4.45 -9.21 14.73
N VAL A 153 3.52 -10.08 14.34
CA VAL A 153 3.00 -10.15 12.97
C VAL A 153 2.25 -8.86 12.59
N LEU A 154 1.39 -8.35 13.47
CA LEU A 154 0.61 -7.13 13.21
C LEU A 154 1.52 -5.90 13.14
N GLU A 155 2.44 -5.73 14.09
CA GLU A 155 3.39 -4.62 14.14
C GLU A 155 4.29 -4.62 12.90
N LYS A 156 4.82 -5.79 12.50
CA LYS A 156 5.63 -5.94 11.29
C LYS A 156 4.84 -5.62 10.01
N ALA A 157 3.63 -6.15 9.91
CA ALA A 157 2.76 -5.87 8.77
C ALA A 157 2.45 -4.37 8.64
N TRP A 158 2.12 -3.71 9.76
CA TRP A 158 1.86 -2.28 9.78
C TRP A 158 3.07 -1.46 9.35
N HIS A 159 4.23 -1.75 9.95
CA HIS A 159 5.48 -1.09 9.61
C HIS A 159 5.79 -1.23 8.12
N LEU A 160 5.75 -2.43 7.59
CA LEU A 160 6.06 -2.68 6.18
C LEU A 160 5.03 -2.05 5.23
N ALA A 161 3.74 -2.03 5.60
CA ALA A 161 2.71 -1.39 4.78
C ALA A 161 2.94 0.12 4.60
N THR A 162 3.48 0.78 5.63
CA THR A 162 3.55 2.25 5.73
C THR A 162 4.94 2.83 5.52
N THR A 163 5.99 2.01 5.55
CA THR A 163 7.38 2.49 5.51
C THR A 163 8.03 2.24 4.16
N GLY A 164 8.94 3.14 3.76
CA GLY A 164 9.56 3.11 2.45
C GLY A 164 8.52 3.34 1.35
N ARG A 165 8.55 2.53 0.28
CA ARG A 165 7.46 2.51 -0.70
C ARG A 165 6.26 1.78 -0.09
N PRO A 166 5.13 2.44 0.16
CA PRO A 166 3.96 1.80 0.76
C PRO A 166 3.39 0.68 -0.12
N GLY A 167 2.58 -0.18 0.48
CA GLY A 167 1.93 -1.24 -0.30
C GLY A 167 1.10 -2.18 0.57
N PRO A 168 0.34 -3.09 -0.04
CA PRO A 168 -0.47 -4.07 0.67
C PRO A 168 0.35 -5.02 1.53
N VAL A 169 -0.26 -5.47 2.63
CA VAL A 169 0.20 -6.59 3.46
C VAL A 169 -0.96 -7.56 3.67
N TRP A 170 -0.65 -8.82 3.96
CA TRP A 170 -1.65 -9.88 4.12
C TRP A 170 -1.33 -10.80 5.29
N ILE A 171 -2.28 -10.91 6.23
CA ILE A 171 -2.18 -11.81 7.37
C ILE A 171 -3.33 -12.82 7.31
N ASP A 172 -3.00 -14.10 7.26
CA ASP A 172 -3.95 -15.21 7.21
C ASP A 172 -4.05 -15.84 8.60
N ILE A 173 -5.23 -15.81 9.23
CA ILE A 173 -5.40 -16.17 10.65
C ILE A 173 -6.34 -17.38 10.78
N PRO A 174 -5.83 -18.54 11.24
CA PRO A 174 -6.64 -19.73 11.48
C PRO A 174 -7.78 -19.49 12.48
N VAL A 175 -8.97 -20.04 12.18
CA VAL A 175 -10.21 -19.76 12.94
C VAL A 175 -10.12 -20.20 14.40
N ASN A 176 -9.40 -21.26 14.72
CA ASN A 176 -9.18 -21.70 16.10
C ASN A 176 -8.29 -20.72 16.89
N TYR A 177 -7.39 -20.00 16.22
CA TYR A 177 -6.60 -18.96 16.85
C TYR A 177 -7.41 -17.67 17.04
N GLN A 178 -8.25 -17.29 16.07
CA GLN A 178 -9.13 -16.13 16.17
C GLN A 178 -10.02 -16.18 17.43
N GLY A 179 -10.61 -17.35 17.72
CA GLY A 179 -11.46 -17.57 18.91
C GLY A 179 -10.67 -17.85 20.20
N GLY A 180 -9.39 -18.12 20.08
CA GLY A 180 -8.50 -18.42 21.21
C GLY A 180 -8.17 -17.18 22.06
N TYR A 181 -7.75 -17.42 23.31
CA TYR A 181 -7.31 -16.38 24.23
C TYR A 181 -5.80 -16.33 24.33
N ILE A 182 -5.24 -15.14 24.33
CA ILE A 182 -3.82 -14.83 24.45
C ILE A 182 -3.53 -14.01 25.69
N GLU A 183 -2.30 -14.09 26.21
CA GLU A 183 -1.82 -13.23 27.30
C GLU A 183 -1.07 -12.03 26.71
N THR A 184 -1.75 -10.89 26.60
CA THR A 184 -1.26 -9.72 25.85
C THR A 184 0.05 -9.13 26.38
N ASP A 185 0.28 -9.22 27.69
CA ASP A 185 1.44 -8.59 28.35
C ASP A 185 2.76 -9.33 28.04
N SER A 186 2.70 -10.57 27.57
CA SER A 186 3.86 -11.42 27.28
C SER A 186 4.13 -11.59 25.77
N LEU A 187 3.35 -10.95 24.90
CA LEU A 187 3.52 -11.10 23.46
C LEU A 187 4.81 -10.41 22.98
N PRO A 188 5.63 -11.10 22.16
CA PRO A 188 6.81 -10.50 21.56
C PRO A 188 6.41 -9.36 20.62
N GLY A 189 7.11 -8.23 20.71
CA GLY A 189 6.97 -7.11 19.80
C GLY A 189 7.89 -7.25 18.57
N TYR A 190 7.65 -6.43 17.57
CA TYR A 190 8.49 -6.29 16.40
C TYR A 190 9.45 -5.11 16.56
N ASP A 191 10.72 -5.31 16.15
CA ASP A 191 11.71 -4.23 16.09
C ASP A 191 11.85 -3.74 14.63
N PRO A 192 11.45 -2.50 14.31
CA PRO A 192 11.59 -1.92 12.98
C PRO A 192 13.00 -1.94 12.40
N ALA A 193 14.04 -1.89 13.24
CA ALA A 193 15.42 -1.94 12.80
C ALA A 193 15.77 -3.20 12.00
N GLN A 194 14.97 -4.27 12.11
CA GLN A 194 15.14 -5.50 11.32
C GLN A 194 14.96 -5.27 9.82
N ASP A 195 14.15 -4.29 9.43
CA ASP A 195 13.80 -4.01 8.03
C ASP A 195 14.21 -2.60 7.57
N ASP A 196 14.42 -1.63 8.47
CA ASP A 196 14.77 -0.23 8.15
C ASP A 196 16.13 -0.07 7.45
N ALA A 197 17.06 -1.00 7.65
CA ALA A 197 18.35 -0.98 6.97
C ALA A 197 18.26 -1.02 5.43
N ARG A 198 17.09 -1.34 4.89
CA ARG A 198 16.80 -1.35 3.45
C ARG A 198 16.29 -0.01 2.91
N LEU A 199 15.99 0.93 3.80
CA LEU A 199 15.49 2.25 3.39
C LEU A 199 16.64 3.07 2.79
N PRO A 200 16.37 3.92 1.77
CA PRO A 200 17.37 4.81 1.25
C PRO A 200 17.77 5.85 2.30
N PRO A 201 19.04 6.29 2.34
CA PRO A 201 19.44 7.36 3.24
C PRO A 201 18.74 8.68 2.88
N PRO A 202 18.58 9.59 3.85
CA PRO A 202 18.13 10.95 3.56
C PRO A 202 18.98 11.63 2.49
N VAL A 203 18.37 12.49 1.69
CA VAL A 203 19.08 13.32 0.71
C VAL A 203 19.95 14.35 1.44
N ASP A 204 21.22 14.45 1.07
CA ASP A 204 22.14 15.40 1.67
C ASP A 204 21.98 16.84 1.10
N ASP A 205 22.47 17.81 1.86
CA ASP A 205 22.37 19.23 1.50
C ASP A 205 23.10 19.54 0.18
N ALA A 206 24.20 18.86 -0.11
CA ALA A 206 24.98 19.08 -1.34
C ALA A 206 24.14 18.68 -2.58
N THR A 207 23.44 17.56 -2.50
CA THR A 207 22.50 17.12 -3.54
C THR A 207 21.34 18.11 -3.69
N VAL A 208 20.79 18.62 -2.60
CA VAL A 208 19.73 19.65 -2.64
C VAL A 208 20.24 20.92 -3.33
N GLN A 209 21.43 21.42 -2.98
CA GLN A 209 22.02 22.60 -3.61
C GLN A 209 22.27 22.39 -5.11
N MET A 210 22.78 21.24 -5.51
CA MET A 210 22.97 20.88 -6.91
C MET A 210 21.66 20.94 -7.70
N VAL A 211 20.56 20.39 -7.14
CA VAL A 211 19.23 20.44 -7.77
C VAL A 211 18.74 21.89 -7.91
N LEU A 212 18.88 22.70 -6.86
CA LEU A 212 18.50 24.11 -6.88
C LEU A 212 19.27 24.92 -7.93
N GLU A 213 20.58 24.67 -8.08
CA GLU A 213 21.40 25.32 -9.11
C GLU A 213 20.95 24.93 -10.52
N LYS A 214 20.64 23.66 -10.76
CA LYS A 214 20.12 23.21 -12.04
C LYS A 214 18.79 23.89 -12.37
N ILE A 215 17.88 24.00 -11.41
CA ILE A 215 16.60 24.71 -11.61
C ILE A 215 16.84 26.19 -11.94
N ARG A 216 17.74 26.88 -11.23
CA ARG A 216 18.06 28.31 -11.47
C ARG A 216 18.65 28.56 -12.86
N ASN A 217 19.43 27.62 -13.36
CA ASN A 217 20.12 27.72 -14.64
C ASN A 217 19.25 27.29 -15.83
N ALA A 218 18.19 26.54 -15.60
CA ALA A 218 17.28 26.09 -16.64
C ALA A 218 16.48 27.27 -17.23
N LYS A 219 16.23 27.23 -18.53
CA LYS A 219 15.42 28.23 -19.24
C LYS A 219 13.95 27.88 -19.33
N ARG A 220 13.65 26.59 -19.31
CA ARG A 220 12.31 26.02 -19.41
C ARG A 220 12.15 24.83 -18.46
N PRO A 221 12.35 25.07 -17.13
CA PRO A 221 12.18 24.01 -16.15
C PRO A 221 10.68 23.66 -16.02
N VAL A 222 10.41 22.37 -15.77
CA VAL A 222 9.07 21.85 -15.49
C VAL A 222 9.11 21.01 -14.22
N PHE A 223 8.14 21.22 -13.34
CA PHE A 223 7.88 20.35 -12.18
C PHE A 223 6.89 19.25 -12.60
N HIS A 224 7.33 18.00 -12.61
CA HIS A 224 6.48 16.86 -12.91
C HIS A 224 6.08 16.17 -11.60
N ALA A 225 4.86 16.44 -11.14
CA ALA A 225 4.33 16.00 -9.86
C ALA A 225 3.59 14.66 -9.98
N GLY A 226 3.96 13.70 -9.16
CA GLY A 226 3.34 12.39 -9.09
C GLY A 226 2.67 12.09 -7.75
N TYR A 227 1.93 10.99 -7.68
CA TYR A 227 1.15 10.59 -6.52
C TYR A 227 2.01 10.27 -5.28
N GLY A 228 3.29 9.94 -5.47
CA GLY A 228 4.24 9.75 -4.37
C GLY A 228 4.35 10.95 -3.43
N ILE A 229 4.03 12.17 -3.90
CA ILE A 229 3.95 13.37 -3.07
C ILE A 229 2.88 13.22 -1.98
N ARG A 230 1.71 12.63 -2.31
CA ARG A 230 0.68 12.36 -1.30
C ARG A 230 1.09 11.22 -0.38
N LEU A 231 1.55 10.12 -0.95
CA LEU A 231 1.94 8.93 -0.19
C LEU A 231 3.02 9.22 0.85
N SER A 232 3.95 10.13 0.55
CA SER A 232 5.01 10.57 1.47
C SER A 232 4.55 11.56 2.54
N GLY A 233 3.29 12.02 2.51
CA GLY A 233 2.82 13.14 3.34
C GLY A 233 3.37 14.50 2.91
N GLY A 234 4.02 14.58 1.73
CA GLY A 234 4.72 15.76 1.24
C GLY A 234 3.83 16.83 0.60
N TYR A 235 2.51 16.72 0.66
CA TYR A 235 1.60 17.62 -0.05
C TYR A 235 1.76 19.09 0.34
N ALA A 236 1.82 19.40 1.63
CA ALA A 236 2.01 20.77 2.10
C ALA A 236 3.36 21.37 1.67
N ALA A 237 4.44 20.56 1.72
CA ALA A 237 5.75 20.95 1.23
C ALA A 237 5.75 21.19 -0.29
N PHE A 238 5.08 20.33 -1.04
CA PHE A 238 4.91 20.50 -2.49
C PHE A 238 4.24 21.83 -2.81
N ARG A 239 3.12 22.17 -2.15
CA ARG A 239 2.40 23.43 -2.37
C ARG A 239 3.31 24.64 -2.11
N ALA A 240 4.01 24.65 -1.00
CA ALA A 240 4.94 25.74 -0.65
C ALA A 240 6.12 25.86 -1.63
N VAL A 241 6.64 24.75 -2.12
CA VAL A 241 7.73 24.73 -3.12
C VAL A 241 7.23 25.17 -4.48
N ALA A 242 6.04 24.74 -4.91
CA ALA A 242 5.43 25.15 -6.16
C ALA A 242 5.29 26.68 -6.27
N GLU A 243 4.78 27.33 -5.22
CA GLU A 243 4.67 28.79 -5.15
C GLU A 243 6.02 29.50 -5.22
N LYS A 244 7.05 28.96 -4.52
CA LYS A 244 8.41 29.56 -4.49
C LYS A 244 9.14 29.40 -5.81
N LEU A 245 9.03 28.26 -6.46
CA LEU A 245 9.73 27.97 -7.71
C LEU A 245 9.10 28.75 -8.87
N ASN A 246 7.80 28.95 -8.85
CA ASN A 246 7.04 29.64 -9.90
C ASN A 246 7.37 29.13 -11.31
N ILE A 247 7.41 27.81 -11.48
CA ILE A 247 7.67 27.12 -12.74
C ILE A 247 6.45 26.32 -13.16
N PRO A 248 6.29 25.98 -14.46
CA PRO A 248 5.20 25.15 -14.94
C PRO A 248 5.12 23.81 -14.22
N ILE A 249 3.91 23.39 -13.84
CA ILE A 249 3.61 22.13 -13.17
C ILE A 249 2.82 21.23 -14.11
N VAL A 250 3.26 19.99 -14.23
CA VAL A 250 2.59 18.93 -14.96
C VAL A 250 2.33 17.77 -14.00
N THR A 251 1.13 17.22 -14.01
CA THR A 251 0.81 16.06 -13.18
C THR A 251 0.71 14.78 -14.00
N TYR A 252 0.73 13.65 -13.31
CA TYR A 252 0.27 12.40 -13.86
C TYR A 252 -1.23 12.21 -13.58
N TRP A 253 -1.88 11.33 -14.31
CA TRP A 253 -3.34 11.15 -14.28
C TRP A 253 -3.93 10.72 -12.93
N ASN A 254 -3.15 10.05 -12.07
CA ASN A 254 -3.56 9.68 -10.72
C ASN A 254 -3.08 10.68 -9.64
N ALA A 255 -2.60 11.85 -10.08
CA ALA A 255 -2.10 12.91 -9.22
C ALA A 255 -2.73 14.28 -9.56
N VAL A 256 -3.88 14.26 -10.21
CA VAL A 256 -4.59 15.48 -10.68
C VAL A 256 -5.07 16.36 -9.54
N ASP A 257 -5.27 15.80 -8.37
CA ASP A 257 -5.72 16.47 -7.16
C ASP A 257 -4.60 17.18 -6.37
N LEU A 258 -3.35 17.15 -6.87
CA LEU A 258 -2.23 17.86 -6.25
C LEU A 258 -2.29 19.38 -6.46
N ILE A 259 -2.93 19.84 -7.53
CA ILE A 259 -3.03 21.25 -7.88
C ILE A 259 -4.34 21.52 -8.61
N GLU A 260 -4.93 22.65 -8.33
CA GLU A 260 -6.20 23.10 -8.93
C GLU A 260 -6.03 23.45 -10.42
N ASP A 261 -7.04 23.18 -11.24
CA ASP A 261 -7.02 23.46 -12.69
C ASP A 261 -6.86 24.96 -13.00
N GLU A 262 -7.35 25.83 -12.11
CA GLU A 262 -7.27 27.29 -12.23
C GLU A 262 -5.91 27.86 -11.82
N ASN A 263 -5.01 27.04 -11.26
CA ASN A 263 -3.68 27.50 -10.86
C ASN A 263 -2.88 27.91 -12.10
N PRO A 264 -2.33 29.14 -12.17
CA PRO A 264 -1.64 29.64 -13.35
C PRO A 264 -0.36 28.87 -13.71
N LEU A 265 0.18 28.08 -12.80
CA LEU A 265 1.35 27.23 -13.04
C LEU A 265 0.98 25.86 -13.61
N TYR A 266 -0.29 25.45 -13.52
CA TYR A 266 -0.71 24.13 -13.95
C TYR A 266 -0.86 24.06 -15.47
N CYS A 267 -0.07 23.17 -16.08
CA CYS A 267 -0.08 22.93 -17.53
C CYS A 267 -0.88 21.68 -17.93
N GLY A 268 -1.57 21.04 -17.01
CA GLY A 268 -2.32 19.82 -17.28
C GLY A 268 -1.48 18.56 -17.06
N ARG A 269 -1.91 17.45 -17.65
CA ARG A 269 -1.35 16.10 -17.48
C ARG A 269 -0.45 15.72 -18.65
N ALA A 270 0.61 14.96 -18.37
CA ALA A 270 1.45 14.38 -19.40
C ALA A 270 1.05 12.92 -19.71
N GLY A 271 1.44 12.45 -20.91
CA GLY A 271 1.28 11.08 -21.37
C GLY A 271 0.16 10.89 -22.38
N ASN A 272 -0.15 9.62 -22.70
CA ASN A 272 -1.14 9.25 -23.72
C ASN A 272 -2.59 9.55 -23.28
N MET A 273 -2.83 9.70 -21.97
CA MET A 273 -4.10 10.13 -21.38
C MET A 273 -4.01 11.58 -20.89
N GLY A 274 -2.98 12.30 -21.34
CA GLY A 274 -2.70 13.65 -20.91
C GLY A 274 -3.27 14.71 -21.85
N ASP A 275 -3.09 15.95 -21.41
CA ASP A 275 -3.53 17.14 -22.10
C ASP A 275 -2.45 17.64 -23.07
N ARG A 276 -2.87 18.36 -24.09
CA ARG A 276 -1.95 18.92 -25.08
C ARG A 276 -0.90 19.86 -24.44
N PRO A 277 -1.29 20.81 -23.54
CA PRO A 277 -0.32 21.67 -22.87
C PRO A 277 0.68 20.90 -22.00
N GLY A 278 0.22 19.92 -21.20
CA GLY A 278 1.10 19.10 -20.38
C GLY A 278 2.14 18.34 -21.18
N ASN A 279 1.72 17.72 -22.28
CA ASN A 279 2.64 17.02 -23.18
C ASN A 279 3.65 17.99 -23.83
N TRP A 280 3.22 19.19 -24.20
CA TRP A 280 4.13 20.17 -24.80
C TRP A 280 5.10 20.77 -23.78
N ALA A 281 4.67 20.99 -22.55
CA ALA A 281 5.54 21.42 -21.47
C ALA A 281 6.70 20.42 -21.28
N ILE A 282 6.39 19.12 -21.16
CA ILE A 282 7.40 18.06 -21.05
C ILE A 282 8.33 18.01 -22.26
N GLN A 283 7.79 18.05 -23.49
CA GLN A 283 8.59 17.88 -24.72
C GLN A 283 9.49 19.07 -25.03
N ASN A 284 9.19 20.25 -24.52
CA ASN A 284 9.97 21.46 -24.73
C ASN A 284 10.78 21.91 -23.51
N ALA A 285 10.68 21.19 -22.40
CA ALA A 285 11.51 21.45 -21.23
C ALA A 285 13.00 21.23 -21.53
N ASP A 286 13.85 21.96 -20.83
CA ASP A 286 15.30 21.72 -20.76
C ASP A 286 15.70 21.09 -19.41
N LEU A 287 14.82 21.17 -18.42
CA LEU A 287 14.93 20.49 -17.15
C LEU A 287 13.54 19.97 -16.69
N ILE A 288 13.47 18.73 -16.26
CA ILE A 288 12.29 18.16 -15.61
C ILE A 288 12.68 17.72 -14.19
N LEU A 289 12.05 18.32 -13.19
CA LEU A 289 12.09 17.86 -11.81
C LEU A 289 10.89 16.92 -11.58
N ALA A 290 11.13 15.62 -11.64
CA ALA A 290 10.13 14.57 -11.47
C ALA A 290 10.11 14.11 -10.01
N VAL A 291 9.02 14.38 -9.28
CA VAL A 291 8.90 14.08 -7.85
C VAL A 291 7.76 13.11 -7.60
N GLY A 292 8.07 11.97 -7.00
CA GLY A 292 7.09 10.95 -6.65
C GLY A 292 6.31 10.38 -7.85
N THR A 293 6.94 10.36 -9.02
CA THR A 293 6.36 9.81 -10.25
C THR A 293 7.31 8.81 -10.90
N ARG A 294 6.87 7.58 -11.09
CA ARG A 294 7.66 6.50 -11.68
C ARG A 294 7.86 6.61 -13.20
N ILE A 295 7.36 7.66 -13.83
CA ILE A 295 7.46 7.91 -15.29
C ILE A 295 7.12 6.64 -16.11
N SER A 296 5.89 6.14 -15.91
CA SER A 296 5.43 4.87 -16.51
C SER A 296 5.30 4.96 -18.04
N ILE A 297 5.15 3.80 -18.68
CA ILE A 297 4.92 3.70 -20.13
C ILE A 297 3.73 4.54 -20.63
N ARG A 298 2.74 4.79 -19.76
CA ARG A 298 1.60 5.66 -20.06
C ARG A 298 1.98 7.14 -20.21
N GLN A 299 3.09 7.55 -19.57
CA GLN A 299 3.61 8.91 -19.70
C GLN A 299 4.59 9.04 -20.87
N VAL A 300 5.50 8.10 -21.00
CA VAL A 300 6.59 8.20 -21.98
C VAL A 300 6.23 7.62 -23.35
N GLY A 301 5.22 6.76 -23.42
CA GLY A 301 4.85 6.03 -24.61
C GLY A 301 5.83 4.91 -24.96
N TYR A 302 5.52 4.14 -26.01
CA TYR A 302 6.37 3.03 -26.44
C TYR A 302 7.69 3.51 -27.06
N ASN A 303 7.72 4.73 -27.62
CA ASN A 303 8.94 5.35 -28.10
C ASN A 303 9.58 6.23 -27.02
N TRP A 304 9.82 5.65 -25.85
CA TRP A 304 10.32 6.33 -24.66
C TRP A 304 11.64 7.10 -24.89
N LYS A 305 12.46 6.72 -25.89
CA LYS A 305 13.71 7.41 -26.22
C LYS A 305 13.50 8.83 -26.73
N THR A 306 12.31 9.17 -27.19
CA THR A 306 11.96 10.52 -27.67
C THR A 306 11.21 11.35 -26.64
N TRP A 307 10.92 10.78 -25.48
CA TRP A 307 10.30 11.52 -24.38
C TRP A 307 11.30 12.52 -23.79
N ALA A 308 10.81 13.72 -23.43
CA ALA A 308 11.65 14.77 -22.84
C ALA A 308 12.97 15.02 -23.61
N ARG A 309 12.89 15.01 -24.92
CA ARG A 309 14.00 14.92 -25.91
C ARG A 309 15.16 15.89 -25.70
N ALA A 310 14.94 17.01 -24.99
CA ALA A 310 15.93 18.06 -24.78
C ALA A 310 16.17 18.34 -23.28
N ALA A 311 15.48 17.64 -22.40
CA ALA A 311 15.53 17.90 -20.96
C ALA A 311 16.53 16.99 -20.26
N GLU A 312 17.27 17.57 -19.32
CA GLU A 312 17.80 16.80 -18.20
C GLU A 312 16.66 16.42 -17.26
N VAL A 313 16.61 15.16 -16.79
CA VAL A 313 15.56 14.66 -15.89
C VAL A 313 16.17 14.35 -14.53
N ILE A 314 15.70 15.06 -13.50
CA ILE A 314 16.04 14.78 -12.11
C ILE A 314 14.86 14.06 -11.49
N MET A 315 15.08 12.85 -11.00
CA MET A 315 14.05 12.06 -10.33
C MET A 315 14.25 12.11 -8.81
N VAL A 316 13.15 12.39 -8.09
CA VAL A 316 13.06 12.28 -6.64
C VAL A 316 12.02 11.21 -6.34
N ASP A 317 12.49 10.04 -5.97
CA ASP A 317 11.66 8.86 -5.70
C ASP A 317 12.24 8.06 -4.54
N ILE A 318 11.42 7.19 -3.94
CA ILE A 318 11.84 6.28 -2.85
C ILE A 318 12.64 5.09 -3.41
N ASP A 319 12.35 4.69 -4.64
CA ASP A 319 13.07 3.63 -5.35
C ASP A 319 14.24 4.21 -6.17
N ARG A 320 15.32 3.43 -6.31
CA ARG A 320 16.50 3.77 -7.12
C ARG A 320 16.37 3.28 -8.56
#